data_e588c7d14e5f229240f0b5bdb446a896
#
_entry.id   e588c7d14e5f229240f0b5bdb446a896
#
_cell.length_a   1.000
_cell.length_b   1.000
_cell.length_c   1.000
_cell.angle_alpha   90.00
_cell.angle_beta   90.00
_cell.angle_gamma   90.00
#
_symmetry.space_group_name_H-M   'P 1'
#
loop_
_entity.id
_entity.type
_entity.pdbx_description
1 polymer ?
#
loop_
_entity_poly.entity_id
_entity_poly.type
_entity_poly.pdbx_seq_one_letter_code
_entity_poly.pdbx_strand_id
1 'polypeptide(L)'
;TFAPSLSREILRLLPGGRFELNTRLLDFHLARAGYFVEEFIRLFGPQRRPHDDITQRHRDLAASAQLVLEDTLLHVGRRLRALTQATSLCLAGGVAYNCVANGRLRAELGFDHVYVPPAAGDSGAALGAALWWTARRAKATVRVVLPDAYLGPQYDEPAYRAALSEAGLVAEYLPDDRLYERVASELANGRLVFWYQGRMEWGPRALGNRSLLADPRREDMR
;
A
#
# COMPACT_ATOMS: atom_id res chain seq x y z
N THR A 1 10.92 16.08 -15.54
CA THR A 1 10.93 14.71 -15.01
C THR A 1 12.34 14.27 -14.60
N PHE A 2 12.46 13.56 -13.49
CA PHE A 2 13.73 13.04 -12.95
C PHE A 2 13.96 11.56 -13.32
N ALA A 3 13.03 10.89 -13.99
CA ALA A 3 13.10 9.46 -14.25
C ALA A 3 14.41 9.02 -14.95
N PRO A 4 14.93 9.69 -15.98
CA PRO A 4 16.21 9.30 -16.61
C PRO A 4 17.39 9.39 -15.63
N SER A 5 17.41 10.40 -14.77
CA SER A 5 18.48 10.56 -13.78
C SER A 5 18.39 9.52 -12.67
N LEU A 6 17.17 9.21 -12.18
CA LEU A 6 16.95 8.16 -11.21
C LEU A 6 17.36 6.79 -11.77
N SER A 7 17.01 6.48 -13.01
CA SER A 7 17.38 5.21 -13.68
C SER A 7 18.89 5.08 -13.93
N ARG A 8 19.60 6.18 -14.08
CA ARG A 8 21.05 6.17 -14.28
C ARG A 8 21.81 6.14 -12.96
N GLU A 9 21.42 6.96 -11.99
CA GLU A 9 22.20 7.22 -10.78
C GLU A 9 21.77 6.34 -9.59
N ILE A 10 20.47 6.00 -9.48
CA ILE A 10 19.92 5.33 -8.29
C ILE A 10 19.62 3.86 -8.56
N LEU A 11 18.85 3.54 -9.62
CA LEU A 11 18.40 2.19 -9.87
C LEU A 11 18.59 1.82 -11.34
N ARG A 12 19.53 0.95 -11.62
CA ARG A 12 19.88 0.53 -12.97
C ARG A 12 19.32 -0.86 -13.28
N LEU A 13 18.60 -0.99 -14.38
CA LEU A 13 18.14 -2.29 -14.88
C LEU A 13 19.29 -3.01 -15.58
N LEU A 14 19.42 -4.30 -15.30
CA LEU A 14 20.47 -5.17 -15.85
C LEU A 14 19.84 -6.35 -16.62
N PRO A 15 20.57 -6.95 -17.58
CA PRO A 15 20.05 -8.11 -18.32
C PRO A 15 19.57 -9.24 -17.42
N GLY A 16 18.58 -9.99 -17.90
CA GLY A 16 18.06 -11.17 -17.20
C GLY A 16 17.13 -10.86 -16.02
N GLY A 17 16.45 -9.72 -16.02
CA GLY A 17 15.49 -9.35 -14.98
C GLY A 17 16.15 -8.87 -13.68
N ARG A 18 17.44 -8.60 -13.70
CA ARG A 18 18.18 -8.08 -12.56
C ARG A 18 18.13 -6.56 -12.50
N PHE A 19 18.38 -5.98 -11.35
CA PHE A 19 18.60 -4.56 -11.15
C PHE A 19 19.69 -4.33 -10.11
N GLU A 20 20.24 -3.13 -10.11
CA GLU A 20 21.24 -2.70 -9.15
C GLU A 20 20.82 -1.37 -8.54
N LEU A 21 20.86 -1.30 -7.21
CA LEU A 21 20.60 -0.09 -6.44
C LEU A 21 21.94 0.54 -6.02
N ASN A 22 22.12 1.80 -6.32
CA ASN A 22 23.30 2.56 -5.88
C ASN A 22 23.12 3.00 -4.42
N THR A 23 23.51 2.15 -3.51
CA THR A 23 23.42 2.41 -2.06
C THR A 23 24.41 3.48 -1.57
N ARG A 24 25.34 3.96 -2.42
CA ARG A 24 26.23 5.06 -2.05
C ARG A 24 25.52 6.41 -1.93
N LEU A 25 24.37 6.54 -2.63
CA LEU A 25 23.54 7.75 -2.58
C LEU A 25 22.41 7.68 -1.55
N LEU A 26 22.27 6.54 -0.86
CA LEU A 26 21.16 6.27 0.05
C LEU A 26 21.69 5.73 1.38
N ASP A 27 21.42 6.42 2.46
CA ASP A 27 21.91 6.06 3.80
C ASP A 27 20.93 5.24 4.65
N PHE A 28 19.77 4.88 4.10
CA PHE A 28 18.72 4.18 4.85
C PHE A 28 19.19 2.85 5.48
N HIS A 29 20.14 2.16 4.85
CA HIS A 29 20.68 0.86 5.31
C HIS A 29 21.71 1.00 6.45
N LEU A 30 22.18 2.22 6.75
CA LEU A 30 23.16 2.50 7.79
C LEU A 30 22.54 3.03 9.09
N ALA A 31 21.21 3.12 9.17
CA ALA A 31 20.46 3.64 10.32
C ALA A 31 20.98 5.00 10.86
N ARG A 32 21.50 5.85 9.97
CA ARG A 32 21.95 7.20 10.30
C ARG A 32 20.77 8.19 10.31
N ALA A 33 21.00 9.37 10.88
CA ALA A 33 20.01 10.46 10.97
C ALA A 33 19.77 11.14 9.61
N GLY A 34 19.36 10.40 8.60
CA GLY A 34 19.09 10.88 7.23
C GLY A 34 19.04 9.70 6.28
N TYR A 35 18.21 9.78 5.27
CA TYR A 35 18.06 8.72 4.27
C TYR A 35 18.88 8.97 3.00
N PHE A 36 19.37 10.21 2.83
CA PHE A 36 20.01 10.66 1.62
C PHE A 36 21.34 11.37 1.91
N VAL A 37 22.36 11.01 1.16
CA VAL A 37 23.66 11.68 1.25
C VAL A 37 23.65 13.02 0.52
N GLU A 38 24.64 13.88 0.79
CA GLU A 38 24.76 15.21 0.19
C GLU A 38 24.77 15.17 -1.34
N GLU A 39 25.39 14.15 -1.95
CA GLU A 39 25.40 13.97 -3.38
C GLU A 39 24.01 13.71 -3.97
N PHE A 40 23.16 12.95 -3.28
CA PHE A 40 21.75 12.80 -3.67
C PHE A 40 21.03 14.16 -3.67
N ILE A 41 21.25 14.95 -2.64
CA ILE A 41 20.68 16.30 -2.51
C ILE A 41 21.15 17.19 -3.66
N ARG A 42 22.41 17.10 -4.03
CA ARG A 42 22.97 17.85 -5.17
C ARG A 42 22.33 17.47 -6.51
N LEU A 43 22.04 16.19 -6.71
CA LEU A 43 21.42 15.68 -7.95
C LEU A 43 19.93 15.98 -8.07
N PHE A 44 19.19 15.89 -6.95
CA PHE A 44 17.73 15.91 -6.95
C PHE A 44 17.13 17.11 -6.20
N GLY A 45 17.97 17.92 -5.58
CA GLY A 45 17.61 19.11 -4.83
C GLY A 45 17.39 18.86 -3.34
N PRO A 46 17.18 19.91 -2.54
CA PRO A 46 17.14 19.83 -1.10
C PRO A 46 15.95 19.03 -0.59
N GLN A 47 16.14 18.40 0.59
CA GLN A 47 15.08 17.71 1.29
C GLN A 47 13.99 18.70 1.70
N ARG A 48 12.71 18.33 1.49
CA ARG A 48 11.57 19.07 1.98
C ARG A 48 11.45 18.91 3.51
N ARG A 49 11.29 19.99 4.21
CA ARG A 49 10.95 19.98 5.65
C ARG A 49 9.44 19.72 5.82
N PRO A 50 8.98 19.24 6.98
CA PRO A 50 7.57 18.95 7.23
C PRO A 50 6.60 20.09 6.91
N HIS A 51 7.03 21.33 7.14
CA HIS A 51 6.19 22.54 6.96
C HIS A 51 6.43 23.27 5.62
N ASP A 52 7.36 22.80 4.78
CA ASP A 52 7.59 23.39 3.46
C ASP A 52 6.49 23.00 2.49
N ASP A 53 6.16 23.89 1.56
CA ASP A 53 5.20 23.64 0.50
C ASP A 53 5.65 22.49 -0.43
N ILE A 54 4.68 21.73 -0.92
CA ILE A 54 4.92 20.75 -1.96
C ILE A 54 4.99 21.45 -3.32
N THR A 55 6.19 21.69 -3.81
CA THR A 55 6.43 22.33 -5.11
C THR A 55 6.31 21.35 -6.27
N GLN A 56 6.29 21.86 -7.50
CA GLN A 56 6.29 21.02 -8.70
C GLN A 56 7.49 20.07 -8.76
N ARG A 57 8.66 20.50 -8.30
CA ARG A 57 9.84 19.62 -8.20
C ARG A 57 9.58 18.40 -7.36
N HIS A 58 8.92 18.52 -6.21
CA HIS A 58 8.59 17.40 -5.33
C HIS A 58 7.62 16.43 -6.00
N ARG A 59 6.61 16.94 -6.71
CA ARG A 59 5.66 16.14 -7.48
C ARG A 59 6.35 15.39 -8.63
N ASP A 60 7.22 16.09 -9.37
CA ASP A 60 7.99 15.49 -10.46
C ASP A 60 8.93 14.39 -9.97
N LEU A 61 9.60 14.61 -8.84
CA LEU A 61 10.48 13.60 -8.26
C LEU A 61 9.71 12.37 -7.79
N ALA A 62 8.59 12.56 -7.11
CA ALA A 62 7.73 11.46 -6.65
C ALA A 62 7.17 10.65 -7.84
N ALA A 63 6.63 11.32 -8.85
CA ALA A 63 6.13 10.67 -10.06
C ALA A 63 7.24 9.93 -10.82
N SER A 64 8.45 10.49 -10.87
CA SER A 64 9.60 9.84 -11.51
C SER A 64 10.06 8.60 -10.73
N ALA A 65 10.08 8.66 -9.40
CA ALA A 65 10.41 7.50 -8.56
C ALA A 65 9.37 6.38 -8.72
N GLN A 66 8.07 6.72 -8.77
CA GLN A 66 7.01 5.76 -9.04
C GLN A 66 7.20 5.09 -10.41
N LEU A 67 7.48 5.84 -11.46
CA LEU A 67 7.71 5.31 -12.79
C LEU A 67 8.90 4.34 -12.83
N VAL A 68 10.03 4.72 -12.21
CA VAL A 68 11.23 3.86 -12.14
C VAL A 68 10.95 2.57 -11.37
N LEU A 69 10.16 2.64 -10.28
CA LEU A 69 9.72 1.47 -9.54
C LEU A 69 8.87 0.54 -10.41
N GLU A 70 7.88 1.09 -11.10
CA GLU A 70 6.99 0.32 -11.99
C GLU A 70 7.76 -0.37 -13.11
N ASP A 71 8.66 0.34 -13.79
CA ASP A 71 9.49 -0.21 -14.86
C ASP A 71 10.43 -1.31 -14.34
N THR A 72 10.93 -1.17 -13.12
CA THR A 72 11.72 -2.20 -12.45
C THR A 72 10.91 -3.45 -12.17
N LEU A 73 9.71 -3.30 -11.63
CA LEU A 73 8.82 -4.43 -11.36
C LEU A 73 8.39 -5.14 -12.64
N LEU A 74 8.10 -4.41 -13.71
CA LEU A 74 7.83 -4.98 -15.02
C LEU A 74 9.04 -5.73 -15.60
N HIS A 75 10.23 -5.18 -15.44
CA HIS A 75 11.47 -5.83 -15.87
C HIS A 75 11.69 -7.19 -15.18
N VAL A 76 11.55 -7.22 -13.85
CA VAL A 76 11.62 -8.45 -13.05
C VAL A 76 10.48 -9.42 -13.42
N GLY A 77 9.26 -8.89 -13.54
CA GLY A 77 8.07 -9.69 -13.85
C GLY A 77 8.13 -10.35 -15.23
N ARG A 78 8.62 -9.66 -16.26
CA ARG A 78 8.86 -10.24 -17.59
C ARG A 78 9.82 -11.42 -17.52
N ARG A 79 10.89 -11.28 -16.75
CA ARG A 79 11.84 -12.39 -16.55
C ARG A 79 11.22 -13.55 -15.80
N LEU A 80 10.47 -13.28 -14.74
CA LEU A 80 9.75 -14.32 -13.99
C LEU A 80 8.78 -15.08 -14.90
N ARG A 81 8.00 -14.37 -15.68
CA ARG A 81 7.07 -14.96 -16.64
C ARG A 81 7.78 -15.86 -17.64
N ALA A 82 8.89 -15.38 -18.21
CA ALA A 82 9.68 -16.17 -19.17
C ALA A 82 10.30 -17.43 -18.57
N LEU A 83 10.68 -17.40 -17.30
CA LEU A 83 11.29 -18.56 -16.61
C LEU A 83 10.27 -19.61 -16.19
N THR A 84 9.09 -19.20 -15.74
CA THR A 84 8.16 -20.09 -15.05
C THR A 84 6.98 -20.54 -15.92
N GLN A 85 6.65 -19.79 -16.95
CA GLN A 85 5.41 -19.95 -17.74
C GLN A 85 4.12 -19.93 -16.88
N ALA A 86 4.23 -19.42 -15.63
CA ALA A 86 3.13 -19.39 -14.68
C ALA A 86 2.06 -18.38 -15.12
N THR A 87 0.80 -18.70 -14.90
CA THR A 87 -0.35 -17.85 -15.17
C THR A 87 -0.81 -17.05 -13.95
N SER A 88 -0.29 -17.39 -12.78
CA SER A 88 -0.62 -16.73 -11.51
C SER A 88 0.63 -16.11 -10.88
N LEU A 89 0.48 -14.90 -10.34
CA LEU A 89 1.53 -14.15 -9.65
C LEU A 89 1.11 -13.88 -8.20
N CYS A 90 1.99 -14.19 -7.26
CA CYS A 90 1.85 -13.76 -5.87
C CYS A 90 2.88 -12.66 -5.56
N LEU A 91 2.43 -11.58 -4.94
CA LEU A 91 3.28 -10.47 -4.52
C LEU A 91 3.31 -10.36 -3.00
N ALA A 92 4.50 -10.22 -2.42
CA ALA A 92 4.70 -9.98 -1.00
C ALA A 92 5.82 -8.97 -0.78
N GLY A 93 5.95 -8.47 0.45
CA GLY A 93 6.85 -7.38 0.81
C GLY A 93 6.14 -6.01 0.80
N GLY A 94 6.76 -5.00 1.42
CA GLY A 94 6.19 -3.65 1.54
C GLY A 94 5.84 -3.00 0.19
N VAL A 95 6.61 -3.28 -0.86
CA VAL A 95 6.35 -2.77 -2.22
C VAL A 95 5.03 -3.31 -2.80
N ALA A 96 4.58 -4.49 -2.37
CA ALA A 96 3.31 -5.06 -2.81
C ALA A 96 2.06 -4.26 -2.38
N TYR A 97 2.21 -3.28 -1.50
CA TYR A 97 1.14 -2.31 -1.19
C TYR A 97 0.98 -1.20 -2.24
N ASN A 98 1.84 -1.15 -3.24
CA ASN A 98 1.74 -0.18 -4.33
C ASN A 98 0.71 -0.66 -5.36
N CYS A 99 -0.55 -0.28 -5.15
CA CYS A 99 -1.67 -0.71 -6.00
C CYS A 99 -1.54 -0.23 -7.45
N VAL A 100 -0.90 0.92 -7.70
CA VAL A 100 -0.66 1.45 -9.04
C VAL A 100 0.29 0.52 -9.81
N ALA A 101 1.43 0.18 -9.20
CA ALA A 101 2.38 -0.75 -9.78
C ALA A 101 1.77 -2.15 -9.99
N ASN A 102 0.98 -2.65 -9.03
CA ASN A 102 0.30 -3.95 -9.14
C ASN A 102 -0.72 -3.98 -10.28
N GLY A 103 -1.47 -2.89 -10.47
CA GLY A 103 -2.40 -2.73 -11.59
C GLY A 103 -1.67 -2.79 -12.93
N ARG A 104 -0.53 -2.11 -13.03
CA ARG A 104 0.31 -2.11 -14.23
C ARG A 104 0.94 -3.48 -14.50
N LEU A 105 1.44 -4.18 -13.48
CA LEU A 105 1.94 -5.55 -13.58
C LEU A 105 0.87 -6.49 -14.15
N ARG A 106 -0.35 -6.41 -13.62
CA ARG A 106 -1.47 -7.23 -14.10
C ARG A 106 -1.80 -6.94 -15.57
N ALA A 107 -1.87 -5.68 -15.94
CA ALA A 107 -2.24 -5.27 -17.30
C ALA A 107 -1.19 -5.63 -18.36
N GLU A 108 0.12 -5.46 -18.03
CA GLU A 108 1.19 -5.55 -19.02
C GLU A 108 1.89 -6.92 -19.08
N LEU A 109 1.82 -7.74 -18.02
CA LEU A 109 2.52 -9.04 -17.99
C LEU A 109 1.65 -10.24 -18.34
N GLY A 110 0.35 -10.06 -18.53
CA GLY A 110 -0.56 -11.12 -18.96
C GLY A 110 -0.68 -12.27 -17.96
N PHE A 111 -0.62 -11.98 -16.65
CA PHE A 111 -1.02 -12.93 -15.62
C PHE A 111 -2.54 -12.98 -15.51
N ASP A 112 -3.10 -14.18 -15.50
CA ASP A 112 -4.54 -14.38 -15.33
C ASP A 112 -4.98 -13.99 -13.92
N HIS A 113 -4.12 -14.30 -12.93
CA HIS A 113 -4.38 -14.03 -11.53
C HIS A 113 -3.18 -13.33 -10.87
N VAL A 114 -3.46 -12.25 -10.13
CA VAL A 114 -2.48 -11.57 -9.28
C VAL A 114 -3.02 -11.55 -7.86
N TYR A 115 -2.29 -12.15 -6.93
CA TYR A 115 -2.65 -12.21 -5.51
C TYR A 115 -1.70 -11.37 -4.68
N VAL A 116 -2.26 -10.49 -3.87
CA VAL A 116 -1.56 -9.69 -2.86
C VAL A 116 -2.24 -9.95 -1.52
N PRO A 117 -1.56 -10.52 -0.51
CA PRO A 117 -2.18 -10.74 0.79
C PRO A 117 -2.51 -9.39 1.47
N PRO A 118 -3.56 -9.32 2.30
CA PRO A 118 -3.94 -8.09 3.00
C PRO A 118 -2.81 -7.48 3.81
N ALA A 119 -1.99 -8.29 4.45
CA ALA A 119 -0.77 -7.90 5.15
C ALA A 119 0.47 -8.37 4.37
N ALA A 120 0.71 -7.77 3.21
CA ALA A 120 1.81 -8.16 2.34
C ALA A 120 3.21 -7.84 2.89
N GLY A 121 3.33 -6.84 3.78
CA GLY A 121 4.58 -6.42 4.42
C GLY A 121 4.92 -7.24 5.68
N ASP A 122 5.70 -6.65 6.56
CA ASP A 122 6.26 -7.31 7.75
C ASP A 122 5.20 -7.89 8.70
N SER A 123 4.04 -7.26 8.81
CA SER A 123 2.91 -7.75 9.62
C SER A 123 2.39 -9.12 9.17
N GLY A 124 2.56 -9.48 7.90
CA GLY A 124 2.18 -10.80 7.38
C GLY A 124 3.18 -11.91 7.69
N ALA A 125 4.40 -11.56 8.11
CA ALA A 125 5.45 -12.54 8.41
C ALA A 125 5.05 -13.48 9.56
N ALA A 126 4.28 -13.01 10.54
CA ALA A 126 3.79 -13.82 11.64
C ALA A 126 2.87 -14.95 11.15
N LEU A 127 1.90 -14.66 10.28
CA LEU A 127 1.05 -15.66 9.65
C LEU A 127 1.86 -16.60 8.76
N GLY A 128 2.77 -16.05 7.96
CA GLY A 128 3.67 -16.82 7.09
C GLY A 128 4.51 -17.84 7.88
N ALA A 129 5.08 -17.43 9.01
CA ALA A 129 5.84 -18.31 9.90
C ALA A 129 4.96 -19.41 10.49
N ALA A 130 3.76 -19.11 10.95
CA ALA A 130 2.81 -20.09 11.48
C ALA A 130 2.41 -21.13 10.42
N LEU A 131 2.07 -20.68 9.22
CA LEU A 131 1.72 -21.56 8.10
C LEU A 131 2.88 -22.43 7.66
N TRP A 132 4.08 -21.87 7.56
CA TRP A 132 5.28 -22.61 7.22
C TRP A 132 5.60 -23.69 8.25
N TRP A 133 5.54 -23.34 9.54
CA TRP A 133 5.77 -24.29 10.63
C TRP A 133 4.76 -25.44 10.61
N THR A 134 3.48 -25.10 10.43
CA THR A 134 2.40 -26.09 10.38
C THR A 134 2.58 -27.04 9.19
N ALA A 135 2.90 -26.54 8.01
CA ALA A 135 3.15 -27.36 6.82
C ALA A 135 4.34 -28.32 7.03
N ARG A 136 5.42 -27.83 7.65
CA ARG A 136 6.58 -28.68 7.94
C ARG A 136 6.27 -29.78 8.95
N ARG A 137 5.51 -29.50 10.01
CA ARG A 137 5.12 -30.50 11.00
C ARG A 137 4.15 -31.54 10.44
N ALA A 138 3.18 -31.09 9.69
CA ALA A 138 2.19 -31.96 9.05
C ALA A 138 2.77 -32.80 7.90
N LYS A 139 3.98 -32.50 7.42
CA LYS A 139 4.60 -33.09 6.22
C LYS A 139 3.65 -33.06 5.02
N ALA A 140 2.78 -32.05 4.96
CA ALA A 140 1.74 -31.90 3.96
C ALA A 140 1.61 -30.42 3.55
N THR A 141 1.07 -30.18 2.36
CA THR A 141 0.72 -28.83 1.94
C THR A 141 -0.50 -28.37 2.72
N VAL A 142 -0.30 -27.39 3.60
CA VAL A 142 -1.39 -26.72 4.31
C VAL A 142 -1.94 -25.64 3.39
N ARG A 143 -3.20 -25.79 2.99
CA ARG A 143 -3.92 -24.77 2.22
C ARG A 143 -4.86 -24.03 3.16
N VAL A 144 -4.58 -22.75 3.38
CA VAL A 144 -5.47 -21.85 4.12
C VAL A 144 -6.08 -20.89 3.11
N VAL A 145 -7.40 -20.87 3.09
CA VAL A 145 -8.17 -19.86 2.33
C VAL A 145 -8.50 -18.73 3.29
N LEU A 146 -8.04 -17.54 2.97
CA LEU A 146 -8.46 -16.30 3.64
C LEU A 146 -9.66 -15.77 2.85
N PRO A 147 -10.89 -15.89 3.37
CA PRO A 147 -12.08 -15.46 2.63
C PRO A 147 -12.14 -13.94 2.47
N ASP A 148 -11.58 -13.23 3.43
CA ASP A 148 -11.52 -11.76 3.47
C ASP A 148 -10.34 -11.26 4.31
N ALA A 149 -10.25 -9.95 4.46
CA ALA A 149 -9.23 -9.28 5.26
C ALA A 149 -9.74 -8.87 6.67
N TYR A 150 -10.98 -9.17 7.02
CA TYR A 150 -11.61 -8.69 8.26
C TYR A 150 -11.34 -9.63 9.43
N LEU A 151 -10.09 -9.74 9.82
CA LEU A 151 -9.61 -10.64 10.87
C LEU A 151 -9.34 -9.94 12.22
N GLY A 152 -9.51 -8.61 12.26
CA GLY A 152 -9.31 -7.81 13.46
C GLY A 152 -10.48 -7.84 14.46
N PRO A 153 -10.45 -6.98 15.49
CA PRO A 153 -11.49 -6.88 16.49
C PRO A 153 -12.86 -6.50 15.90
N GLN A 154 -13.89 -6.99 16.54
CA GLN A 154 -15.28 -6.59 16.33
C GLN A 154 -15.89 -6.23 17.67
N TYR A 155 -16.73 -5.22 17.67
CA TYR A 155 -17.44 -4.77 18.86
C TYR A 155 -18.95 -4.83 18.62
N ASP A 156 -19.70 -4.94 19.69
CA ASP A 156 -21.17 -4.95 19.69
C ASP A 156 -21.75 -3.56 20.00
N GLU A 157 -23.06 -3.44 19.87
CA GLU A 157 -23.75 -2.16 20.13
C GLU A 157 -23.58 -1.65 21.56
N PRO A 158 -23.62 -2.48 22.62
CA PRO A 158 -23.30 -2.03 23.98
C PRO A 158 -21.93 -1.39 24.11
N ALA A 159 -20.90 -1.96 23.47
CA ALA A 159 -19.55 -1.41 23.47
C ALA A 159 -19.49 -0.06 22.75
N TYR A 160 -20.21 0.11 21.63
CA TYR A 160 -20.31 1.40 20.94
C TYR A 160 -20.96 2.46 21.81
N ARG A 161 -22.07 2.13 22.47
CA ARG A 161 -22.77 3.06 23.38
C ARG A 161 -21.90 3.48 24.55
N ALA A 162 -21.17 2.53 25.14
CA ALA A 162 -20.24 2.83 26.23
C ALA A 162 -19.12 3.78 25.78
N ALA A 163 -18.49 3.52 24.63
CA ALA A 163 -17.41 4.36 24.10
C ALA A 163 -17.92 5.78 23.76
N LEU A 164 -19.11 5.91 23.16
CA LEU A 164 -19.70 7.21 22.86
C LEU A 164 -20.00 8.00 24.13
N SER A 165 -20.54 7.34 25.14
CA SER A 165 -20.84 7.94 26.46
C SER A 165 -19.58 8.41 27.15
N GLU A 166 -18.52 7.57 27.17
CA GLU A 166 -17.22 7.92 27.75
C GLU A 166 -16.58 9.12 27.05
N ALA A 167 -16.71 9.20 25.73
CA ALA A 167 -16.21 10.31 24.94
C ALA A 167 -17.10 11.58 25.00
N GLY A 168 -18.25 11.52 25.70
CA GLY A 168 -19.20 12.65 25.75
C GLY A 168 -19.83 12.98 24.41
N LEU A 169 -19.94 12.02 23.49
CA LEU A 169 -20.49 12.20 22.16
C LEU A 169 -21.97 11.85 22.12
N VAL A 170 -22.74 12.69 21.41
CA VAL A 170 -24.16 12.42 21.12
C VAL A 170 -24.26 11.72 19.78
N ALA A 171 -24.94 10.57 19.76
CA ALA A 171 -25.17 9.80 18.55
C ALA A 171 -26.66 9.78 18.18
N GLU A 172 -26.94 9.87 16.88
CA GLU A 172 -28.26 9.66 16.30
C GLU A 172 -28.30 8.26 15.69
N TYR A 173 -29.37 7.50 15.95
CA TYR A 173 -29.61 6.23 15.30
C TYR A 173 -30.37 6.47 13.98
N LEU A 174 -29.83 5.94 12.89
CA LEU A 174 -30.48 5.95 11.57
C LEU A 174 -30.60 4.51 11.05
N PRO A 175 -31.72 4.13 10.43
CA PRO A 175 -31.82 2.92 9.63
C PRO A 175 -30.85 2.97 8.46
N ASP A 176 -30.39 1.83 7.96
CA ASP A 176 -29.29 1.72 6.97
C ASP A 176 -29.55 2.53 5.70
N ASP A 177 -30.77 2.51 5.17
CA ASP A 177 -31.16 3.30 3.99
C ASP A 177 -30.98 4.82 4.22
N ARG A 178 -31.45 5.31 5.38
CA ARG A 178 -31.29 6.72 5.78
C ARG A 178 -29.85 7.07 6.08
N LEU A 179 -29.09 6.14 6.67
CA LEU A 179 -27.68 6.33 6.94
C LEU A 179 -26.89 6.50 5.63
N TYR A 180 -27.13 5.65 4.63
CA TYR A 180 -26.44 5.73 3.36
C TYR A 180 -26.77 7.01 2.59
N GLU A 181 -28.04 7.42 2.56
CA GLU A 181 -28.46 8.68 1.97
C GLU A 181 -27.80 9.89 2.66
N ARG A 182 -27.77 9.89 3.99
CA ARG A 182 -27.14 10.94 4.78
C ARG A 182 -25.64 11.03 4.49
N VAL A 183 -24.92 9.91 4.52
CA VAL A 183 -23.48 9.87 4.27
C VAL A 183 -23.17 10.31 2.83
N ALA A 184 -23.92 9.83 1.84
CA ALA A 184 -23.74 10.23 0.45
C ALA A 184 -23.94 11.76 0.28
N SER A 185 -24.95 12.34 0.95
CA SER A 185 -25.18 13.78 0.94
C SER A 185 -24.03 14.56 1.60
N GLU A 186 -23.53 14.11 2.75
CA GLU A 186 -22.41 14.75 3.44
C GLU A 186 -21.13 14.73 2.58
N LEU A 187 -20.86 13.62 1.92
CA LEU A 187 -19.73 13.49 0.99
C LEU A 187 -19.88 14.43 -0.21
N ALA A 188 -21.07 14.47 -0.84
CA ALA A 188 -21.37 15.35 -1.96
C ALA A 188 -21.24 16.84 -1.60
N ASN A 189 -21.47 17.19 -0.33
CA ASN A 189 -21.26 18.52 0.23
C ASN A 189 -19.79 18.80 0.62
N GLY A 190 -18.87 17.87 0.29
CA GLY A 190 -17.43 18.03 0.51
C GLY A 190 -16.97 17.76 1.93
N ARG A 191 -17.75 17.08 2.75
CA ARG A 191 -17.36 16.67 4.10
C ARG A 191 -16.54 15.39 4.06
N LEU A 192 -15.66 15.21 5.05
CA LEU A 192 -14.96 13.95 5.32
C LEU A 192 -15.78 13.15 6.32
N VAL A 193 -15.96 11.86 6.04
CA VAL A 193 -16.71 10.95 6.91
C VAL A 193 -15.80 9.83 7.39
N PHE A 194 -15.66 9.68 8.71
CA PHE A 194 -15.03 8.51 9.31
C PHE A 194 -16.06 7.37 9.34
N TRP A 195 -15.77 6.32 8.59
CA TRP A 195 -16.63 5.14 8.47
C TRP A 195 -16.14 4.01 9.36
N TYR A 196 -17.05 3.45 10.15
CA TYR A 196 -16.78 2.35 11.05
C TYR A 196 -17.89 1.32 10.96
N GLN A 197 -17.57 0.06 10.59
CA GLN A 197 -18.52 -1.05 10.54
C GLN A 197 -17.83 -2.40 10.77
N GLY A 198 -18.56 -3.39 11.27
CA GLY A 198 -18.12 -4.79 11.34
C GLY A 198 -16.76 -5.02 11.97
N ARG A 199 -16.06 -6.06 11.52
CA ARG A 199 -14.72 -6.41 11.98
C ARG A 199 -13.66 -5.51 11.33
N MET A 200 -12.63 -5.19 12.10
CA MET A 200 -11.48 -4.43 11.60
C MET A 200 -10.68 -5.24 10.58
N GLU A 201 -10.13 -4.56 9.60
CA GLU A 201 -9.21 -5.13 8.61
C GLU A 201 -7.90 -5.57 9.27
N TRP A 202 -7.34 -6.68 8.75
CA TRP A 202 -5.97 -7.07 9.00
C TRP A 202 -5.08 -6.58 7.86
N GLY A 203 -4.07 -5.79 8.20
CA GLY A 203 -3.19 -5.15 7.23
C GLY A 203 -3.22 -3.63 7.32
N PRO A 204 -2.32 -2.92 6.61
CA PRO A 204 -2.14 -1.47 6.74
C PRO A 204 -3.14 -0.65 5.90
N ARG A 205 -3.99 -1.29 5.11
CA ARG A 205 -4.92 -0.60 4.22
C ARG A 205 -6.34 -0.61 4.78
N ALA A 206 -7.01 0.53 4.71
CA ALA A 206 -8.44 0.62 4.91
C ALA A 206 -9.15 -0.07 3.73
N LEU A 207 -10.12 -0.93 4.05
CA LEU A 207 -10.88 -1.72 3.07
C LEU A 207 -12.40 -1.60 3.29
N GLY A 208 -12.85 -0.50 3.89
CA GLY A 208 -14.26 -0.17 4.05
C GLY A 208 -14.80 -0.35 5.47
N ASN A 209 -14.07 -0.95 6.41
CA ASN A 209 -14.54 -1.15 7.78
C ASN A 209 -13.97 -0.15 8.79
N ARG A 210 -12.80 0.41 8.52
CA ARG A 210 -12.18 1.53 9.24
C ARG A 210 -11.61 2.48 8.20
N SER A 211 -12.48 3.32 7.64
CA SER A 211 -12.15 4.10 6.45
C SER A 211 -12.45 5.59 6.64
N LEU A 212 -11.67 6.42 5.99
CA LEU A 212 -11.99 7.82 5.77
C LEU A 212 -12.56 7.96 4.37
N LEU A 213 -13.81 8.44 4.28
CA LEU A 213 -14.51 8.65 3.01
C LEU A 213 -14.45 10.12 2.63
N ALA A 214 -14.27 10.39 1.34
CA ALA A 214 -14.24 11.72 0.75
C ALA A 214 -14.86 11.71 -0.64
N ASP A 215 -15.25 12.87 -1.15
CA ASP A 215 -15.73 13.02 -2.52
C ASP A 215 -14.57 13.00 -3.52
N PRO A 216 -14.44 11.96 -4.37
CA PRO A 216 -13.32 11.82 -5.31
C PRO A 216 -13.37 12.81 -6.49
N ARG A 217 -14.48 13.53 -6.67
CA ARG A 217 -14.65 14.55 -7.73
C ARG A 217 -13.90 15.84 -7.42
N ARG A 218 -13.52 16.06 -6.17
CA ARG A 218 -12.82 17.26 -5.71
C ARG A 218 -11.32 17.10 -5.86
N GLU A 219 -10.66 18.08 -6.49
CA GLU A 219 -9.21 18.09 -6.71
C GLU A 219 -8.40 18.25 -5.41
N ASP A 220 -8.96 18.95 -4.41
CA ASP A 220 -8.34 19.20 -3.10
C ASP A 220 -8.39 17.98 -2.14
N MET A 221 -9.05 16.88 -2.55
CA MET A 221 -9.12 15.63 -1.77
C MET A 221 -8.00 14.63 -2.10
N ARG A 222 -7.01 15.04 -2.88
CA ARG A 222 -5.88 14.21 -3.30
C ARG A 222 -4.65 14.38 -2.41
#